data_58ad4941f14d03479a13f429235a4d7e
#
_entry.id   58ad4941f14d03479a13f429235a4d7e
#
_cell.length_a   1.000
_cell.length_b   1.000
_cell.length_c   1.000
_cell.angle_alpha   90.00
_cell.angle_beta   90.00
_cell.angle_gamma   90.00
#
_symmetry.space_group_name_H-M   'P 1'
#
loop_
_entity.id
_entity.type
_entity.pdbx_description
1 polymer ?
#
loop_
_entity_poly.entity_id
_entity_poly.type
_entity_poly.pdbx_seq_one_letter_code
_entity_poly.pdbx_strand_id
1 'polypeptide(L)'
;MCCCGGETADHLLLHCSVATALWSWVFHSFEVQWVMSGTVVSLLSSWWNGLGRHSSAIWNMVPICLMWTIWKERNQRTFEDVYHLDCQILESFTSTLFEWSRTWGCTSSSSLMEFSSSLYLISHDVNP
;
A
#
# COMPACT_ATOMS: atom_id res chain seq x y z
N MET A 1 13.41 -0.08 -10.94
CA MET A 1 12.46 -1.20 -10.98
C MET A 1 11.80 -1.33 -12.34
N CYS A 2 11.50 -0.24 -12.95
CA CYS A 2 11.03 -0.13 -14.32
C CYS A 2 12.19 0.30 -15.21
N CYS A 3 12.28 -0.24 -16.43
CA CYS A 3 13.34 0.12 -17.36
C CYS A 3 12.99 1.36 -18.20
N CYS A 4 11.97 2.10 -17.84
CA CYS A 4 11.43 3.20 -18.63
C CYS A 4 11.88 4.54 -18.10
N GLY A 5 13.02 5.06 -18.57
CA GLY A 5 13.48 6.40 -18.25
C GLY A 5 14.08 6.56 -16.86
N GLY A 6 14.22 7.82 -16.42
CA GLY A 6 14.82 8.15 -15.15
C GLY A 6 13.94 7.75 -13.97
N GLU A 7 14.56 7.21 -12.93
CA GLU A 7 13.83 6.78 -11.74
C GLU A 7 13.71 7.93 -10.75
N THR A 8 12.51 8.51 -10.66
CA THR A 8 12.18 9.49 -9.63
C THR A 8 11.33 8.81 -8.56
N ALA A 9 11.22 9.45 -7.38
CA ALA A 9 10.38 8.91 -6.31
C ALA A 9 8.92 8.79 -6.77
N ASP A 10 8.40 9.77 -7.46
CA ASP A 10 7.02 9.74 -7.95
C ASP A 10 6.82 8.61 -8.96
N HIS A 11 7.75 8.42 -9.89
CA HIS A 11 7.66 7.33 -10.85
C HIS A 11 7.77 5.97 -10.16
N LEU A 12 8.78 5.80 -9.32
CA LEU A 12 9.04 4.54 -8.63
C LEU A 12 7.86 4.13 -7.76
N LEU A 13 7.33 5.05 -6.99
CA LEU A 13 6.35 4.73 -5.95
C LEU A 13 4.90 4.76 -6.44
N LEU A 14 4.61 5.45 -7.52
CA LEU A 14 3.23 5.63 -8.00
C LEU A 14 3.01 5.14 -9.43
N HIS A 15 3.94 5.38 -10.34
CA HIS A 15 3.67 5.30 -11.78
C HIS A 15 4.41 4.19 -12.51
N CYS A 16 5.44 3.59 -11.93
CA CYS A 16 6.09 2.42 -12.47
C CYS A 16 5.06 1.30 -12.67
N SER A 17 5.24 0.44 -13.66
CA SER A 17 4.29 -0.64 -13.95
C SER A 17 4.01 -1.53 -12.74
N VAL A 18 5.03 -1.84 -11.95
CA VAL A 18 4.87 -2.62 -10.72
C VAL A 18 4.07 -1.84 -9.67
N ALA A 19 4.41 -0.57 -9.47
CA ALA A 19 3.69 0.29 -8.52
C ALA A 19 2.22 0.44 -8.92
N THR A 20 1.96 0.69 -10.21
CA THR A 20 0.59 0.82 -10.73
C THR A 20 -0.24 -0.43 -10.45
N ALA A 21 0.34 -1.61 -10.68
CA ALA A 21 -0.36 -2.88 -10.41
C ALA A 21 -0.68 -3.05 -8.93
N LEU A 22 0.25 -2.71 -8.05
CA LEU A 22 0.04 -2.83 -6.60
C LEU A 22 -0.99 -1.84 -6.08
N TRP A 23 -0.94 -0.58 -6.53
CA TRP A 23 -1.93 0.42 -6.14
C TRP A 23 -3.33 0.05 -6.64
N SER A 24 -3.43 -0.46 -7.87
CA SER A 24 -4.70 -0.92 -8.42
C SER A 24 -5.29 -2.04 -7.60
N TRP A 25 -4.45 -2.98 -7.17
CA TRP A 25 -4.89 -4.08 -6.29
C TRP A 25 -5.43 -3.53 -4.96
N VAL A 26 -4.73 -2.58 -4.35
CA VAL A 26 -5.15 -1.99 -3.07
C VAL A 26 -6.51 -1.30 -3.23
N PHE A 27 -6.66 -0.46 -4.25
CA PHE A 27 -7.92 0.24 -4.47
C PHE A 27 -9.07 -0.72 -4.77
N HIS A 28 -8.80 -1.75 -5.56
CA HIS A 28 -9.80 -2.76 -5.86
C HIS A 28 -10.21 -3.54 -4.61
N SER A 29 -9.24 -3.94 -3.79
CA SER A 29 -9.50 -4.70 -2.57
C SER A 29 -10.29 -3.91 -1.54
N PHE A 30 -10.09 -2.60 -1.48
CA PHE A 30 -10.85 -1.71 -0.59
C PHE A 30 -12.08 -1.12 -1.26
N GLU A 31 -12.38 -1.52 -2.51
CA GLU A 31 -13.53 -1.04 -3.27
C GLU A 31 -13.56 0.49 -3.37
N VAL A 32 -12.40 1.10 -3.53
CA VAL A 32 -12.24 2.55 -3.64
C VAL A 32 -11.98 2.91 -5.09
N GLN A 33 -12.76 3.85 -5.61
CA GLN A 33 -12.51 4.45 -6.91
C GLN A 33 -11.59 5.64 -6.69
N TRP A 34 -10.44 5.61 -7.33
CA TRP A 34 -9.42 6.63 -7.11
C TRP A 34 -8.63 6.89 -8.39
N VAL A 35 -8.44 8.16 -8.69
CA VAL A 35 -7.55 8.58 -9.77
C VAL A 35 -6.18 8.86 -9.15
N MET A 36 -5.16 8.16 -9.64
CA MET A 36 -3.83 8.28 -9.09
C MET A 36 -3.28 9.70 -9.24
N SER A 37 -2.79 10.24 -8.14
CA SER A 37 -2.14 11.56 -8.13
C SER A 37 -0.82 11.53 -8.88
N GLY A 38 -0.40 12.69 -9.39
CA GLY A 38 0.87 12.80 -10.12
C GLY A 38 2.09 12.69 -9.21
N THR A 39 1.97 13.08 -7.95
CA THR A 39 3.09 13.11 -7.00
C THR A 39 2.72 12.42 -5.69
N VAL A 40 3.75 11.98 -4.95
CA VAL A 40 3.58 11.40 -3.61
C VAL A 40 2.93 12.42 -2.67
N VAL A 41 3.36 13.67 -2.73
CA VAL A 41 2.80 14.72 -1.86
C VAL A 41 1.31 14.90 -2.11
N SER A 42 0.89 14.95 -3.37
CA SER A 42 -0.52 15.06 -3.72
C SER A 42 -1.33 13.86 -3.25
N LEU A 43 -0.77 12.65 -3.39
CA LEU A 43 -1.42 11.43 -2.95
C LEU A 43 -1.67 11.45 -1.45
N LEU A 44 -0.64 11.76 -0.66
CA LEU A 44 -0.76 11.79 0.80
C LEU A 44 -1.74 12.85 1.27
N SER A 45 -1.69 14.04 0.68
CA SER A 45 -2.62 15.12 1.01
C SER A 45 -4.06 14.72 0.73
N SER A 46 -4.32 14.14 -0.44
CA SER A 46 -5.65 13.70 -0.82
C SER A 46 -6.14 12.53 0.01
N TRP A 47 -5.23 11.62 0.37
CA TRP A 47 -5.59 10.44 1.16
C TRP A 47 -6.18 10.85 2.51
N TRP A 48 -5.51 11.73 3.21
CA TRP A 48 -5.95 12.17 4.53
C TRP A 48 -7.14 13.14 4.46
N ASN A 49 -7.26 13.93 3.40
CA ASN A 49 -8.34 14.89 3.26
C ASN A 49 -9.59 14.29 2.60
N GLY A 50 -9.40 13.51 1.53
CA GLY A 50 -10.49 12.95 0.75
C GLY A 50 -11.07 11.66 1.31
N LEU A 51 -10.21 10.80 1.86
CA LEU A 51 -10.59 9.52 2.46
C LEU A 51 -10.57 9.56 3.98
N GLY A 52 -10.24 10.71 4.55
CA GLY A 52 -9.99 10.90 5.98
C GLY A 52 -11.20 10.75 6.88
N ARG A 53 -12.38 10.59 6.33
CA ARG A 53 -13.55 10.25 7.15
C ARG A 53 -13.53 8.79 7.61
N HIS A 54 -12.56 8.00 7.13
CA HIS A 54 -12.27 6.71 7.72
C HIS A 54 -11.28 6.96 8.84
N SER A 55 -11.80 6.95 10.04
CA SER A 55 -11.00 7.15 11.22
C SER A 55 -10.10 5.95 11.54
N SER A 56 -10.01 4.98 10.65
CA SER A 56 -9.14 3.83 10.85
C SER A 56 -7.68 4.24 10.72
N ALA A 57 -6.93 4.08 11.80
CA ALA A 57 -5.50 4.30 11.78
C ALA A 57 -4.79 3.36 10.80
N ILE A 58 -5.34 2.16 10.61
CA ILE A 58 -4.82 1.19 9.64
C ILE A 58 -4.91 1.75 8.22
N TRP A 59 -6.06 2.33 7.86
CA TRP A 59 -6.25 2.94 6.55
C TRP A 59 -5.22 4.03 6.27
N ASN A 60 -4.92 4.85 7.27
CA ASN A 60 -3.95 5.92 7.14
C ASN A 60 -2.51 5.41 6.98
N MET A 61 -2.24 4.18 7.39
CA MET A 61 -0.91 3.55 7.23
C MET A 61 -0.72 2.92 5.85
N VAL A 62 -1.80 2.66 5.11
CA VAL A 62 -1.75 1.93 3.84
C VAL A 62 -0.81 2.58 2.83
N PRO A 63 -0.90 3.89 2.52
CA PRO A 63 -0.04 4.46 1.48
C PRO A 63 1.43 4.39 1.86
N ILE A 64 1.78 4.69 3.10
CA ILE A 64 3.17 4.66 3.56
C ILE A 64 3.70 3.23 3.53
N CYS A 65 2.91 2.28 4.00
CA CYS A 65 3.28 0.87 4.02
C CYS A 65 3.49 0.32 2.60
N LEU A 66 2.60 0.66 1.67
CA LEU A 66 2.73 0.20 0.28
C LEU A 66 3.96 0.81 -0.39
N MET A 67 4.20 2.10 -0.19
CA MET A 67 5.38 2.76 -0.73
C MET A 67 6.67 2.17 -0.15
N TRP A 68 6.70 1.85 1.12
CA TRP A 68 7.82 1.17 1.76
C TRP A 68 8.06 -0.20 1.13
N THR A 69 7.00 -0.96 0.90
CA THR A 69 7.08 -2.28 0.28
C THR A 69 7.65 -2.20 -1.14
N ILE A 70 7.19 -1.23 -1.93
CA ILE A 70 7.68 -1.00 -3.29
C ILE A 70 9.16 -0.62 -3.27
N TRP A 71 9.54 0.29 -2.40
CA TRP A 71 10.92 0.75 -2.27
C TRP A 71 11.86 -0.40 -1.89
N LYS A 72 11.42 -1.24 -0.98
CA LYS A 72 12.17 -2.42 -0.54
C LYS A 72 12.39 -3.40 -1.69
N GLU A 73 11.35 -3.66 -2.47
CA GLU A 73 11.44 -4.54 -3.65
C GLU A 73 12.43 -3.97 -4.68
N ARG A 74 12.36 -2.66 -4.92
CA ARG A 74 13.29 -2.00 -5.83
C ARG A 74 14.73 -2.18 -5.39
N ASN A 75 15.01 -2.01 -4.12
CA ASN A 75 16.36 -2.16 -3.58
C ASN A 75 16.84 -3.61 -3.67
N GLN A 76 15.99 -4.58 -3.41
CA GLN A 76 16.33 -5.98 -3.54
C GLN A 76 16.66 -6.35 -5.00
N ARG A 77 15.90 -5.82 -5.96
CA ARG A 77 16.18 -6.03 -7.37
C ARG A 77 17.49 -5.39 -7.81
N THR A 78 17.75 -4.20 -7.32
CA THR A 78 18.93 -3.42 -7.75
C THR A 78 20.21 -3.92 -7.11
N PHE A 79 20.19 -4.23 -5.82
CA PHE A 79 21.42 -4.50 -5.05
C PHE A 79 21.63 -5.96 -4.70
N GLU A 80 20.56 -6.76 -4.68
CA GLU A 80 20.64 -8.15 -4.26
C GLU A 80 20.27 -9.12 -5.39
N ASP A 81 19.83 -8.58 -6.53
CA ASP A 81 19.36 -9.37 -7.68
C ASP A 81 18.22 -10.35 -7.29
N VAL A 82 17.39 -9.93 -6.36
CA VAL A 82 16.24 -10.70 -5.88
C VAL A 82 14.96 -10.09 -6.40
N TYR A 83 14.14 -10.90 -7.08
CA TYR A 83 12.90 -10.47 -7.71
C TYR A 83 11.74 -11.28 -7.13
N HIS A 84 10.68 -10.61 -6.75
CA HIS A 84 9.47 -11.25 -6.26
C HIS A 84 8.31 -11.07 -7.24
N LEU A 85 7.41 -12.04 -7.26
CA LEU A 85 6.16 -11.93 -8.01
C LEU A 85 5.23 -10.94 -7.31
N ASP A 86 4.30 -10.37 -8.06
CA ASP A 86 3.34 -9.39 -7.51
C ASP A 86 2.59 -9.96 -6.29
N CYS A 87 2.18 -11.22 -6.34
CA CYS A 87 1.51 -11.86 -5.20
C CYS A 87 2.40 -11.92 -3.96
N GLN A 88 3.69 -12.16 -4.14
CA GLN A 88 4.66 -12.18 -3.02
C GLN A 88 4.86 -10.79 -2.44
N ILE A 89 4.89 -9.77 -3.30
CA ILE A 89 5.00 -8.37 -2.86
C ILE A 89 3.76 -7.98 -2.07
N LEU A 90 2.58 -8.38 -2.51
CA LEU A 90 1.32 -8.10 -1.81
C LEU A 90 1.23 -8.82 -0.47
N GLU A 91 1.72 -10.06 -0.39
CA GLU A 91 1.83 -10.77 0.89
C GLU A 91 2.76 -10.03 1.85
N SER A 92 3.89 -9.55 1.34
CA SER A 92 4.84 -8.76 2.13
C SER A 92 4.19 -7.46 2.62
N PHE A 93 3.44 -6.79 1.76
CA PHE A 93 2.69 -5.59 2.13
C PHE A 93 1.71 -5.87 3.27
N THR A 94 0.89 -6.91 3.14
CA THR A 94 -0.11 -7.27 4.14
C THR A 94 0.55 -7.63 5.47
N SER A 95 1.63 -8.40 5.42
CA SER A 95 2.38 -8.78 6.62
C SER A 95 2.99 -7.56 7.31
N THR A 96 3.57 -6.64 6.53
CA THR A 96 4.16 -5.42 7.08
C THR A 96 3.10 -4.52 7.69
N LEU A 97 1.97 -4.39 7.03
CA LEU A 97 0.85 -3.60 7.54
C LEU A 97 0.34 -4.18 8.87
N PHE A 98 0.24 -5.50 8.96
CA PHE A 98 -0.14 -6.19 10.18
C PHE A 98 0.85 -5.91 11.31
N GLU A 99 2.15 -6.05 11.05
CA GLU A 99 3.20 -5.78 12.03
C GLU A 99 3.15 -4.34 12.54
N TRP A 100 3.02 -3.38 11.63
CA TRP A 100 2.92 -1.97 11.99
C TRP A 100 1.67 -1.70 12.82
N SER A 101 0.55 -2.28 12.42
CA SER A 101 -0.73 -2.09 13.12
C SER A 101 -0.68 -2.66 14.54
N ARG A 102 -0.03 -3.79 14.74
CA ARG A 102 0.18 -4.37 16.07
C ARG A 102 1.08 -3.48 16.92
N THR A 103 2.19 -3.05 16.34
CA THR A 103 3.18 -2.22 17.05
C THR A 103 2.55 -0.91 17.56
N TRP A 104 1.67 -0.32 16.76
CA TRP A 104 1.01 0.94 17.12
C TRP A 104 -0.31 0.75 17.84
N GLY A 105 -0.69 -0.48 18.12
CA GLY A 105 -1.94 -0.78 18.84
C GLY A 105 -3.21 -0.50 18.02
N CYS A 106 -3.11 -0.52 16.71
CA CYS A 106 -4.24 -0.21 15.83
C CYS A 106 -5.13 -1.42 15.54
N THR A 107 -4.70 -2.61 15.92
CA THR A 107 -5.47 -3.84 15.70
C THR A 107 -5.39 -4.73 16.93
N SER A 108 -6.47 -5.45 17.20
CA SER A 108 -6.52 -6.49 18.20
C SER A 108 -6.35 -7.89 17.62
N SER A 109 -6.16 -7.99 16.31
CA SER A 109 -5.99 -9.27 15.63
C SER A 109 -4.73 -9.98 16.11
N SER A 110 -4.83 -11.26 16.37
CA SER A 110 -3.73 -12.07 16.89
C SER A 110 -3.00 -12.81 15.79
N SER A 111 -3.56 -12.88 14.57
CA SER A 111 -2.97 -13.59 13.44
C SER A 111 -3.15 -12.78 12.15
N LEU A 112 -2.31 -13.08 11.18
CA LEU A 112 -2.38 -12.44 9.87
C LEU A 112 -3.71 -12.74 9.16
N MET A 113 -4.21 -13.95 9.31
CA MET A 113 -5.49 -14.35 8.71
C MET A 113 -6.66 -13.54 9.28
N GLU A 114 -6.69 -13.38 10.59
CA GLU A 114 -7.68 -12.56 11.28
C GLU A 114 -7.58 -11.09 10.86
N PHE A 115 -6.36 -10.60 10.74
CA PHE A 115 -6.10 -9.23 10.30
C PHE A 115 -6.60 -8.99 8.87
N SER A 116 -6.36 -9.93 7.95
CA SER A 116 -6.82 -9.82 6.57
C SER A 116 -8.34 -9.75 6.50
N SER A 117 -9.03 -10.51 7.33
CA SER A 117 -10.49 -10.43 7.44
C SER A 117 -10.94 -9.07 7.96
N SER A 118 -10.22 -8.50 8.93
CA SER A 118 -10.50 -7.17 9.45
C SER A 118 -10.36 -6.09 8.39
N LEU A 119 -9.37 -6.20 7.51
CA LEU A 119 -9.18 -5.25 6.41
C LEU A 119 -10.38 -5.27 5.47
N TYR A 120 -10.92 -6.45 5.20
CA TYR A 120 -12.12 -6.57 4.39
C TYR A 120 -13.30 -5.84 5.02
N LEU A 121 -13.49 -5.98 6.31
CA LEU A 121 -14.56 -5.28 7.04
C LEU A 121 -14.36 -3.76 7.01
N ILE A 122 -13.12 -3.29 7.15
CA ILE A 122 -12.80 -1.87 7.06
C ILE A 122 -13.19 -1.32 5.69
N SER A 123 -12.93 -2.06 4.62
CA SER A 123 -13.28 -1.61 3.27
C SER A 123 -14.78 -1.47 3.08
N HIS A 124 -15.58 -2.30 3.74
CA HIS A 124 -17.03 -2.23 3.66
C HIS A 124 -17.62 -1.12 4.53
N ASP A 125 -16.97 -0.76 5.63
CA ASP A 125 -17.36 0.37 6.47
C ASP A 125 -17.09 1.71 5.77
N VAL A 126 -16.31 1.70 4.72
CA VAL A 126 -15.87 2.87 3.96
C VAL A 126 -17.00 3.42 3.08
N ASN A 127 -17.94 2.60 2.70
CA ASN A 127 -19.06 3.03 1.86
C ASN A 127 -20.25 3.43 2.73
N PRO A 128 -20.73 4.68 2.59
CA PRO A 128 -21.92 5.11 3.31
C PRO A 128 -23.16 4.38 2.85
#